data_88595c7cb0d444e0c326f65a21c33ec9
#
_entry.id   88595c7cb0d444e0c326f65a21c33ec9
#
_cell.length_a   1.000
_cell.length_b   1.000
_cell.length_c   1.000
_cell.angle_alpha   90.00
_cell.angle_beta   90.00
_cell.angle_gamma   90.00
#
_symmetry.space_group_name_H-M   'P 1'
#
loop_
_entity.id
_entity.type
_entity.pdbx_description
1 polymer ?
#
loop_
_entity_poly.entity_id
_entity_poly.type
_entity_poly.pdbx_seq_one_letter_code
_entity_poly.pdbx_strand_id
1 'polypeptide(L)'
;MPFVGVDLAKAMGWSNTFVGTLFVALVTSVPEIVTTFAAVRIGALDMAIGGVLGSNLFDVVIVAVDDLLYLRGPILADVSPAHAISAASAIVMSACVVAALWVRPRRSRWPTAVLAALFLLNAWAVHRVAG
;
A
#
# COMPACT_ATOMS: atom_id res chain seq x y z
N MET A 1 4.25 -6.80 16.16
CA MET A 1 3.47 -7.09 14.94
C MET A 1 4.13 -8.13 14.02
N PRO A 2 5.46 -8.11 13.69
CA PRO A 2 6.04 -9.08 12.74
C PRO A 2 5.85 -10.55 13.14
N PHE A 3 6.01 -10.88 14.42
CA PHE A 3 5.88 -12.27 14.91
C PHE A 3 4.47 -12.84 14.73
N VAL A 4 3.43 -12.06 15.01
CA VAL A 4 2.03 -12.47 14.80
C VAL A 4 1.73 -12.71 13.32
N GLY A 5 2.29 -11.89 12.43
CA GLY A 5 2.16 -12.07 10.98
C GLY A 5 2.79 -13.38 10.51
N VAL A 6 3.98 -13.72 11.00
CA VAL A 6 4.67 -14.98 10.67
C VAL A 6 3.90 -16.19 11.19
N ASP A 7 3.36 -16.13 12.42
CA ASP A 7 2.58 -17.21 13.00
C ASP A 7 1.25 -17.40 12.22
N LEU A 8 0.60 -16.31 11.82
CA LEU A 8 -0.60 -16.35 10.98
C LEU A 8 -0.30 -16.97 9.61
N ALA A 9 0.80 -16.57 8.96
CA ALA A 9 1.23 -17.14 7.68
C ALA A 9 1.39 -18.67 7.78
N LYS A 10 2.07 -19.14 8.82
CA LYS A 10 2.27 -20.57 9.06
C LYS A 10 0.95 -21.31 9.33
N ALA A 11 0.06 -20.73 10.13
CA ALA A 11 -1.21 -21.36 10.49
C ALA A 11 -2.17 -21.48 9.29
N MET A 12 -2.12 -20.51 8.36
CA MET A 12 -2.98 -20.46 7.18
C MET A 12 -2.35 -21.10 5.93
N GLY A 13 -1.08 -21.50 5.99
CA GLY A 13 -0.33 -21.99 4.84
C GLY A 13 -0.07 -20.90 3.78
N TRP A 14 -0.07 -19.63 4.18
CA TRP A 14 0.18 -18.48 3.30
C TRP A 14 1.65 -18.08 3.31
N SER A 15 2.13 -17.51 2.19
CA SER A 15 3.49 -17.01 2.16
C SER A 15 3.66 -15.77 3.07
N ASN A 16 4.84 -15.62 3.67
CA ASN A 16 5.17 -14.46 4.49
C ASN A 16 5.04 -13.15 3.70
N THR A 17 5.35 -13.17 2.40
CA THR A 17 5.21 -12.04 1.50
C THR A 17 3.74 -11.63 1.34
N PHE A 18 2.84 -12.59 1.14
CA PHE A 18 1.40 -12.31 1.02
C PHE A 18 0.83 -11.72 2.30
N VAL A 19 1.15 -12.33 3.46
CA VAL A 19 0.69 -11.84 4.77
C VAL A 19 1.25 -10.45 5.06
N GLY A 20 2.54 -10.22 4.79
CA GLY A 20 3.17 -8.90 4.95
C GLY A 20 2.53 -7.85 4.06
N THR A 21 2.35 -8.15 2.77
CA THR A 21 1.82 -7.18 1.82
C THR A 21 0.34 -6.85 2.08
N LEU A 22 -0.47 -7.81 2.50
CA LEU A 22 -1.91 -7.59 2.64
C LEU A 22 -2.31 -7.25 4.09
N PHE A 23 -1.98 -8.13 5.04
CA PHE A 23 -2.48 -7.99 6.41
C PHE A 23 -1.68 -7.00 7.24
N VAL A 24 -0.34 -7.05 7.18
CA VAL A 24 0.50 -6.11 7.93
C VAL A 24 0.29 -4.70 7.39
N ALA A 25 0.29 -4.52 6.06
CA ALA A 25 0.02 -3.23 5.45
C ALA A 25 -1.38 -2.69 5.83
N LEU A 26 -2.42 -3.53 5.80
CA LEU A 26 -3.77 -3.11 6.19
C LEU A 26 -3.79 -2.61 7.64
N VAL A 27 -3.21 -3.36 8.57
CA VAL A 27 -3.19 -3.00 10.01
C VAL A 27 -2.38 -1.73 10.27
N THR A 28 -1.24 -1.57 9.60
CA THR A 28 -0.40 -0.37 9.74
C THR A 28 -1.04 0.88 9.13
N SER A 29 -1.90 0.72 8.12
CA SER A 29 -2.64 1.83 7.50
C SER A 29 -3.93 2.22 8.24
N VAL A 30 -4.32 1.53 9.32
CA VAL A 30 -5.53 1.90 10.10
C VAL A 30 -5.47 3.33 10.62
N PRO A 31 -4.37 3.83 11.22
CA PRO A 31 -4.27 5.22 11.65
C PRO A 31 -4.53 6.23 10.53
N GLU A 32 -3.98 5.99 9.34
CA GLU A 32 -4.16 6.84 8.15
C GLU A 32 -5.61 6.83 7.68
N ILE A 33 -6.28 5.67 7.72
CA ILE A 33 -7.70 5.57 7.39
C ILE A 33 -8.53 6.41 8.37
N VAL A 34 -8.27 6.32 9.66
CA VAL A 34 -8.99 7.06 10.70
C VAL A 34 -8.78 8.57 10.56
N THR A 35 -7.54 9.01 10.39
CA THR A 35 -7.22 10.44 10.25
C THR A 35 -7.77 11.03 8.95
N THR A 36 -7.67 10.31 7.84
CA THR A 36 -8.26 10.71 6.55
C THR A 36 -9.78 10.81 6.64
N PHE A 37 -10.44 9.84 7.26
CA PHE A 37 -11.88 9.87 7.46
C PHE A 37 -12.33 11.04 8.34
N ALA A 38 -11.59 11.33 9.42
CA ALA A 38 -11.85 12.47 10.29
C ALA A 38 -11.70 13.80 9.52
N ALA A 39 -10.63 13.94 8.71
CA ALA A 39 -10.41 15.12 7.88
C ALA A 39 -11.54 15.34 6.87
N VAL A 40 -12.00 14.29 6.21
CA VAL A 40 -13.14 14.35 5.27
C VAL A 40 -14.42 14.77 6.00
N ARG A 41 -14.68 14.26 7.22
CA ARG A 41 -15.86 14.61 8.01
C ARG A 41 -15.94 16.09 8.39
N ILE A 42 -14.80 16.72 8.65
CA ILE A 42 -14.75 18.16 8.95
C ILE A 42 -14.60 19.03 7.70
N GLY A 43 -14.66 18.44 6.49
CA GLY A 43 -14.56 19.15 5.21
C GLY A 43 -13.13 19.57 4.82
N ALA A 44 -12.10 19.11 5.54
CA ALA A 44 -10.69 19.43 5.29
C ALA A 44 -10.07 18.47 4.25
N LEU A 45 -10.55 18.55 3.00
CA LEU A 45 -10.13 17.62 1.93
C LEU A 45 -8.64 17.72 1.61
N ASP A 46 -8.06 18.92 1.65
CA ASP A 46 -6.62 19.11 1.41
C ASP A 46 -5.78 18.40 2.48
N MET A 47 -6.25 18.42 3.74
CA MET A 47 -5.62 17.69 4.83
C MET A 47 -5.75 16.16 4.64
N ALA A 48 -6.88 15.68 4.16
CA ALA A 48 -7.08 14.27 3.86
C ALA A 48 -6.13 13.77 2.76
N ILE A 49 -6.04 14.53 1.65
CA ILE A 49 -5.15 14.21 0.53
C ILE A 49 -3.68 14.34 0.96
N GLY A 50 -3.33 15.43 1.64
CA GLY A 50 -1.98 15.67 2.14
C GLY A 50 -1.51 14.60 3.13
N GLY A 51 -2.39 14.11 3.99
CA GLY A 51 -2.12 13.01 4.92
C GLY A 51 -1.75 11.70 4.20
N VAL A 52 -2.55 11.30 3.21
CA VAL A 52 -2.29 10.07 2.43
C VAL A 52 -1.01 10.18 1.61
N LEU A 53 -0.80 11.30 0.93
CA LEU A 53 0.44 11.50 0.14
C LEU A 53 1.67 11.62 1.03
N GLY A 54 1.53 12.27 2.19
CA GLY A 54 2.62 12.43 3.16
C GLY A 54 3.06 11.11 3.78
N SER A 55 2.12 10.24 4.18
CA SER A 55 2.46 8.91 4.71
C SER A 55 3.18 8.06 3.67
N ASN A 56 2.71 8.02 2.42
CA ASN A 56 3.38 7.29 1.35
C ASN A 56 4.81 7.81 1.10
N LEU A 57 5.01 9.13 1.12
CA LEU A 57 6.34 9.72 0.98
C LEU A 57 7.25 9.36 2.17
N PHE A 58 6.71 9.36 3.37
CA PHE A 58 7.43 8.97 4.57
C PHE A 58 7.89 7.52 4.53
N ASP A 59 7.04 6.59 4.07
CA ASP A 59 7.39 5.18 3.90
C ASP A 59 8.56 5.00 2.93
N VAL A 60 8.59 5.75 1.81
CA VAL A 60 9.72 5.71 0.86
C VAL A 60 11.01 6.21 1.52
N VAL A 61 10.95 7.26 2.33
CA VAL A 61 12.11 7.77 3.07
C VAL A 61 12.61 6.75 4.08
N ILE A 62 11.71 6.07 4.81
CA ILE A 62 12.09 5.00 5.75
C ILE A 62 12.84 3.88 5.02
N VAL A 63 12.31 3.40 3.90
CA VAL A 63 13.00 2.34 3.12
C VAL A 63 14.41 2.77 2.70
N ALA A 64 14.59 4.03 2.29
CA ALA A 64 15.91 4.56 1.95
C ALA A 64 16.87 4.61 3.16
N VAL A 65 16.35 4.97 4.34
CA VAL A 65 17.14 4.97 5.59
C VAL A 65 17.51 3.53 5.99
N ASP A 66 16.55 2.61 5.88
CA ASP A 66 16.76 1.20 6.17
C ASP A 66 17.82 0.58 5.25
N ASP A 67 17.81 0.93 3.95
CA ASP A 67 18.84 0.47 3.00
C ASP A 67 20.24 0.97 3.36
N LEU A 68 20.37 2.23 3.82
CA LEU A 68 21.63 2.79 4.29
C LEU A 68 22.16 2.09 5.58
N LEU A 69 21.26 1.61 6.42
CA LEU A 69 21.59 0.92 7.67
C LEU A 69 21.77 -0.59 7.48
N TYR A 70 21.37 -1.14 6.34
CA TYR A 70 21.46 -2.56 6.04
C TYR A 70 22.85 -2.95 5.56
N LEU A 71 23.70 -3.41 6.48
CA LEU A 71 25.14 -3.67 6.23
C LEU A 71 25.43 -4.93 5.39
N ARG A 72 24.43 -5.72 5.01
CA ARG A 72 24.59 -6.95 4.22
C ARG A 72 24.55 -6.74 2.70
N GLY A 73 24.32 -5.52 2.24
CA GLY A 73 24.16 -5.15 0.84
C GLY A 73 22.86 -4.39 0.58
N PRO A 74 22.47 -4.15 -0.66
CA PRO A 74 21.21 -3.48 -0.97
C PRO A 74 20.02 -4.28 -0.42
N ILE A 75 19.17 -3.67 0.42
CA ILE A 75 18.03 -4.35 1.06
C ILE A 75 17.07 -4.95 0.02
N LEU A 76 16.97 -4.31 -1.15
CA LEU A 76 16.11 -4.77 -2.24
C LEU A 76 16.63 -6.05 -2.94
N ALA A 77 17.88 -6.46 -2.71
CA ALA A 77 18.42 -7.71 -3.26
C ALA A 77 17.80 -8.96 -2.59
N ASP A 78 17.37 -8.82 -1.34
CA ASP A 78 16.78 -9.91 -0.55
C ASP A 78 15.25 -9.95 -0.61
N VAL A 79 14.64 -9.10 -1.44
CA VAL A 79 13.18 -8.92 -1.53
C VAL A 79 12.57 -9.83 -2.59
N SER A 80 11.42 -10.44 -2.27
CA SER A 80 10.67 -11.27 -3.23
C SER A 80 10.25 -10.47 -4.47
N PRO A 81 10.34 -11.05 -5.68
CA PRO A 81 9.84 -10.43 -6.92
C PRO A 81 8.36 -9.99 -6.86
N ALA A 82 7.55 -10.59 -5.97
CA ALA A 82 6.18 -10.19 -5.73
C ALA A 82 6.04 -8.74 -5.27
N HIS A 83 7.05 -8.17 -4.60
CA HIS A 83 7.04 -6.76 -4.20
C HIS A 83 7.17 -5.81 -5.40
N ALA A 84 7.83 -6.23 -6.49
CA ALA A 84 7.86 -5.45 -7.72
C ALA A 84 6.48 -5.30 -8.35
N ILE A 85 5.64 -6.35 -8.27
CA ILE A 85 4.24 -6.31 -8.73
C ILE A 85 3.45 -5.32 -7.87
N SER A 86 3.62 -5.37 -6.55
CA SER A 86 2.96 -4.43 -5.62
C SER A 86 3.38 -3.00 -5.88
N ALA A 87 4.67 -2.74 -6.10
CA ALA A 87 5.19 -1.41 -6.42
C ALA A 87 4.64 -0.89 -7.75
N ALA A 88 4.64 -1.71 -8.81
CA ALA A 88 4.07 -1.34 -10.10
C ALA A 88 2.57 -1.01 -9.99
N SER A 89 1.80 -1.83 -9.26
CA SER A 89 0.37 -1.58 -9.06
C SER A 89 0.12 -0.31 -8.24
N ALA A 90 0.95 0.00 -7.25
CA ALA A 90 0.86 1.24 -6.47
C ALA A 90 1.10 2.49 -7.35
N ILE A 91 2.08 2.42 -8.26
CA ILE A 91 2.33 3.50 -9.24
C ILE A 91 1.11 3.71 -10.13
N VAL A 92 0.52 2.63 -10.67
CA VAL A 92 -0.67 2.71 -11.52
C VAL A 92 -1.86 3.28 -10.75
N MET A 93 -2.10 2.82 -9.51
CA MET A 93 -3.18 3.34 -8.66
C MET A 93 -2.98 4.83 -8.36
N SER A 94 -1.75 5.25 -8.05
CA SER A 94 -1.43 6.66 -7.80
C SER A 94 -1.66 7.52 -9.05
N ALA A 95 -1.24 7.04 -10.21
CA ALA A 95 -1.50 7.71 -11.49
C ALA A 95 -3.00 7.85 -11.78
N CYS A 96 -3.81 6.81 -11.47
CA CYS A 96 -5.27 6.87 -11.58
C CYS A 96 -5.89 7.93 -10.65
N VAL A 97 -5.39 8.07 -9.42
CA VAL A 97 -5.85 9.11 -8.50
C VAL A 97 -5.54 10.50 -9.05
N VAL A 98 -4.30 10.74 -9.48
CA VAL A 98 -3.89 12.02 -10.07
C VAL A 98 -4.73 12.34 -11.31
N ALA A 99 -4.92 11.39 -12.21
CA ALA A 99 -5.77 11.57 -13.40
C ALA A 99 -7.21 11.90 -13.03
N ALA A 100 -7.77 11.23 -12.02
CA ALA A 100 -9.13 11.50 -11.54
C ALA A 100 -9.27 12.91 -10.96
N LEU A 101 -8.25 13.41 -10.25
CA LEU A 101 -8.23 14.79 -9.74
C LEU A 101 -8.18 15.82 -10.88
N TRP A 102 -7.45 15.54 -11.95
CA TRP A 102 -7.37 16.42 -13.11
C TRP A 102 -8.67 16.49 -13.91
N VAL A 103 -9.27 15.34 -14.18
CA VAL A 103 -10.51 15.23 -14.97
C VAL A 103 -11.73 15.75 -14.20
N ARG A 104 -11.66 15.87 -12.87
CA ARG A 104 -12.76 16.31 -11.98
C ARG A 104 -14.10 15.69 -12.38
N PRO A 105 -14.26 14.38 -12.38
CA PRO A 105 -15.50 13.73 -12.78
C PRO A 105 -16.62 14.10 -11.79
N ARG A 106 -17.56 14.97 -12.22
CA ARG A 106 -18.72 15.32 -11.41
C ARG A 106 -19.52 14.07 -11.09
N ARG A 107 -19.58 13.67 -9.80
CA ARG A 107 -20.37 12.53 -9.25
C ARG A 107 -20.09 11.14 -9.83
N SER A 108 -19.02 10.90 -10.55
CA SER A 108 -18.72 9.56 -11.07
C SER A 108 -17.97 8.71 -10.04
N ARG A 109 -18.44 7.48 -9.82
CA ARG A 109 -17.81 6.49 -8.92
C ARG A 109 -16.76 5.63 -9.63
N TRP A 110 -16.50 5.87 -10.92
CA TRP A 110 -15.58 5.05 -11.70
C TRP A 110 -14.14 5.02 -11.12
N PRO A 111 -13.55 6.14 -10.58
CA PRO A 111 -12.21 6.06 -10.05
C PRO A 111 -12.10 5.12 -8.86
N THR A 112 -13.10 5.14 -7.97
CA THR A 112 -13.16 4.24 -6.81
C THR A 112 -13.28 2.78 -7.24
N ALA A 113 -14.11 2.49 -8.25
CA ALA A 113 -14.27 1.14 -8.78
C ALA A 113 -12.98 0.62 -9.44
N VAL A 114 -12.29 1.48 -10.21
CA VAL A 114 -10.99 1.15 -10.83
C VAL A 114 -9.93 0.87 -9.77
N LEU A 115 -9.82 1.72 -8.73
CA LEU A 115 -8.87 1.52 -7.64
C LEU A 115 -9.15 0.22 -6.87
N ALA A 116 -10.41 -0.07 -6.58
CA ALA A 116 -10.79 -1.33 -5.93
C ALA A 116 -10.44 -2.55 -6.79
N ALA A 117 -10.71 -2.49 -8.10
CA ALA A 117 -10.35 -3.56 -9.04
C ALA A 117 -8.84 -3.77 -9.13
N LEU A 118 -8.06 -2.70 -9.21
CA LEU A 118 -6.59 -2.75 -9.23
C LEU A 118 -6.03 -3.33 -7.93
N PHE A 119 -6.60 -2.96 -6.78
CA PHE A 119 -6.20 -3.51 -5.48
C PHE A 119 -6.47 -5.02 -5.40
N LEU A 120 -7.65 -5.47 -5.80
CA LEU A 120 -8.00 -6.90 -5.81
C LEU A 120 -7.12 -7.69 -6.79
N LEU A 121 -6.84 -7.12 -7.96
CA LEU A 121 -5.94 -7.72 -8.94
C LEU A 121 -4.51 -7.85 -8.39
N ASN A 122 -4.01 -6.82 -7.72
CA ASN A 122 -2.70 -6.86 -7.05
C ASN A 122 -2.68 -7.96 -5.97
N ALA A 123 -3.68 -8.02 -5.10
CA ALA A 123 -3.75 -9.03 -4.05
C ALA A 123 -3.77 -10.45 -4.64
N TRP A 124 -4.51 -10.67 -5.72
CA TRP A 124 -4.53 -11.94 -6.45
C TRP A 124 -3.17 -12.26 -7.10
N ALA A 125 -2.54 -11.28 -7.76
CA ALA A 125 -1.25 -11.47 -8.42
C ALA A 125 -0.14 -11.80 -7.40
N VAL A 126 -0.10 -11.07 -6.28
CA VAL A 126 0.86 -11.33 -5.19
C VAL A 126 0.63 -12.71 -4.60
N HIS A 127 -0.61 -13.12 -4.37
CA HIS A 127 -0.92 -14.48 -3.89
C HIS A 127 -0.43 -15.56 -4.86
N ARG A 128 -0.56 -15.34 -6.17
CA ARG A 128 -0.12 -16.30 -7.20
C ARG A 128 1.41 -16.40 -7.34
N VAL A 129 2.12 -15.30 -7.15
CA VAL A 129 3.58 -15.24 -7.34
C VAL A 129 4.32 -15.55 -6.05
N ALA A 130 3.74 -15.25 -4.90
CA ALA A 130 4.36 -15.46 -3.58
C ALA A 130 3.91 -16.75 -2.88
N GLY A 131 2.85 -17.39 -3.35
CA GLY A 131 2.39 -18.72 -2.91
C GLY A 131 2.92 -19.77 -3.84
#